data_69f7d61630b8c0069e21fb325070f9f7
#
_entry.id   69f7d61630b8c0069e21fb325070f9f7
#
_cell.length_a   1.000
_cell.length_b   1.000
_cell.length_c   1.000
_cell.angle_alpha   90.00
_cell.angle_beta   90.00
_cell.angle_gamma   90.00
#
_symmetry.space_group_name_H-M   'P 1'
#
loop_
_entity.id
_entity.type
_entity.pdbx_description
1 polymer ?
#
loop_
_entity_poly.entity_id
_entity_poly.type
_entity_poly.pdbx_seq_one_letter_code
_entity_poly.pdbx_strand_id
1 'polypeptide(L)'
;MSKGGEVDQFMSEIPVHSRPRRLVDWINPTGAKKVHSLIDKVYQRKNLEMAWEMVKANRGSGGVDGQSLDGFAGQLDQQLDRLQSELKEDVYRPQPVRQVQIPKAGKPGEFRTLGIPTIYDRICQQALLNRLEPIFEPVFDEANFGYRRGRSTKAAMRKVWKELQGGREWIVDADLKDFFGSVEHAKPLTLVAQRIADGRVLRLIEAMLKAGSYGKGRLFPSERGTPQGGVVSPLLSNILLTPFDQEMRRKGYQLTRYADDWVATCESAAEARAAVAAALGILNELGVQLHPQKTRVVHVRQGFEFLGYKIKRGKQLKLPPGKIRSGAQTGELYAIPREKSVRHFMDQVRALTRRRVPLKTKELIEELNPVLRGWGHHYKRAQVRKLFHRLDGWILRRIRSQRFKRWRNGGWRQRPETKLYGEYGLVNLIQLIPSIAPRKRESSCKPCAGKLHARFERRTVASAQARHLRPDTCEAAEQGRWRHWRRKWWREGR
;
A
#
# COMPACT_ATOMS: atom_id res chain seq x y z
N MET A 1 9.60 -42.59 19.62
CA MET A 1 10.84 -42.22 18.94
C MET A 1 10.45 -41.28 17.82
N SER A 2 10.44 -40.09 18.08
CA SER A 2 11.20 -38.86 17.87
C SER A 2 11.14 -38.42 16.41
N LYS A 3 10.25 -37.47 16.11
CA LYS A 3 10.37 -36.48 15.00
C LYS A 3 10.24 -35.11 15.62
N GLY A 4 11.29 -34.64 16.26
CA GLY A 4 11.44 -33.35 16.88
C GLY A 4 12.84 -32.79 16.64
N GLY A 5 13.33 -32.78 15.38
CA GLY A 5 14.73 -32.48 15.12
C GLY A 5 15.04 -31.51 14.01
N GLU A 6 14.06 -30.98 13.31
CA GLU A 6 14.34 -30.13 12.14
C GLU A 6 13.90 -28.65 12.26
N VAL A 7 13.23 -28.25 13.33
CA VAL A 7 12.81 -26.87 13.56
C VAL A 7 13.83 -26.08 14.39
N ASP A 8 14.67 -26.74 15.16
CA ASP A 8 15.67 -26.10 16.03
C ASP A 8 16.98 -25.72 15.33
N GLN A 9 17.25 -26.26 14.13
CA GLN A 9 18.50 -25.97 13.42
C GLN A 9 18.48 -24.64 12.64
N PHE A 10 17.29 -24.08 12.39
CA PHE A 10 17.16 -22.80 11.66
C PHE A 10 17.23 -21.56 12.56
N MET A 11 17.22 -21.74 13.89
CA MET A 11 17.28 -20.64 14.88
C MET A 11 18.69 -20.40 15.44
N SER A 12 19.66 -21.25 15.12
CA SER A 12 21.01 -21.19 15.70
C SER A 12 22.05 -20.40 14.89
N GLU A 13 21.71 -19.88 13.72
CA GLU A 13 22.66 -19.15 12.85
C GLU A 13 22.49 -17.63 12.80
N ILE A 14 21.79 -17.01 13.77
CA ILE A 14 21.83 -15.56 13.92
C ILE A 14 23.00 -15.23 14.84
N PRO A 15 24.08 -14.58 14.36
CA PRO A 15 25.20 -14.20 15.22
C PRO A 15 24.69 -13.30 16.35
N VAL A 16 24.71 -13.79 17.58
CA VAL A 16 24.43 -12.99 18.77
C VAL A 16 25.62 -12.05 18.98
N HIS A 17 25.58 -10.88 18.37
CA HIS A 17 26.56 -9.83 18.67
C HIS A 17 26.24 -9.25 20.05
N SER A 18 27.13 -9.45 21.00
CA SER A 18 27.07 -8.99 22.39
C SER A 18 27.25 -7.48 22.58
N ARG A 19 27.35 -6.71 21.50
CA ARG A 19 27.47 -5.24 21.53
C ARG A 19 26.25 -4.58 20.93
N PRO A 20 25.73 -3.47 21.50
CA PRO A 20 24.69 -2.70 20.85
C PRO A 20 25.17 -2.27 19.47
N ARG A 21 24.42 -2.62 18.42
CA ARG A 21 24.75 -2.24 17.06
C ARG A 21 24.67 -0.73 16.95
N ARG A 22 25.70 -0.09 16.41
CA ARG A 22 25.61 1.32 16.04
C ARG A 22 24.60 1.46 14.90
N LEU A 23 23.88 2.58 14.82
CA LEU A 23 22.95 2.87 13.73
C LEU A 23 23.58 2.63 12.33
N VAL A 24 24.90 2.82 12.27
CA VAL A 24 25.76 2.61 11.12
C VAL A 24 25.73 1.15 10.59
N ASP A 25 25.51 0.17 11.44
CA ASP A 25 25.64 -1.26 11.08
C ASP A 25 24.33 -1.90 10.62
N TRP A 26 23.20 -1.20 10.75
CA TRP A 26 21.87 -1.78 10.53
C TRP A 26 21.55 -2.13 9.08
N ILE A 27 21.96 -1.27 8.14
CA ILE A 27 21.67 -1.46 6.71
C ILE A 27 22.77 -2.26 6.01
N ASN A 28 23.93 -2.38 6.62
CA ASN A 28 25.03 -3.20 6.11
C ASN A 28 25.62 -4.15 7.17
N PRO A 29 24.82 -5.04 7.77
CA PRO A 29 25.26 -5.90 8.88
C PRO A 29 26.37 -6.88 8.49
N THR A 30 26.48 -7.24 7.22
CA THR A 30 27.48 -8.17 6.69
C THR A 30 28.76 -7.48 6.23
N GLY A 31 28.86 -6.14 6.33
CA GLY A 31 30.00 -5.39 5.82
C GLY A 31 30.20 -5.48 4.29
N ALA A 32 29.12 -5.80 3.55
CA ALA A 32 29.21 -5.94 2.09
C ALA A 32 29.80 -4.68 1.43
N LYS A 33 30.53 -4.86 0.35
CA LYS A 33 31.15 -3.76 -0.39
C LYS A 33 30.11 -2.72 -0.79
N LYS A 34 30.42 -1.44 -0.55
CA LYS A 34 29.60 -0.32 -0.97
C LYS A 34 29.65 -0.13 -2.48
N VAL A 35 28.58 0.40 -3.05
CA VAL A 35 28.55 0.78 -4.47
C VAL A 35 29.24 2.12 -4.64
N HIS A 36 30.32 2.17 -5.42
CA HIS A 36 31.16 3.37 -5.59
C HIS A 36 30.77 4.20 -6.80
N SER A 37 30.48 3.60 -7.94
CA SER A 37 30.17 4.32 -9.19
C SER A 37 28.70 4.10 -9.55
N LEU A 38 27.84 4.99 -9.11
CA LEU A 38 26.40 4.88 -9.34
C LEU A 38 25.83 6.06 -10.14
N ILE A 39 26.39 7.26 -9.99
CA ILE A 39 25.90 8.47 -10.65
C ILE A 39 25.94 8.34 -12.17
N ASP A 40 26.98 7.70 -12.72
CA ASP A 40 27.11 7.40 -14.15
C ASP A 40 25.92 6.59 -14.69
N LYS A 41 25.40 5.64 -13.89
CA LYS A 41 24.23 4.83 -14.23
C LYS A 41 22.93 5.58 -14.07
N VAL A 42 22.89 6.60 -13.19
CA VAL A 42 21.71 7.46 -13.00
C VAL A 42 21.49 8.31 -14.24
N TYR A 43 22.53 9.01 -14.73
CA TYR A 43 22.39 9.92 -15.88
C TYR A 43 22.47 9.23 -17.26
N GLN A 44 22.64 7.90 -17.34
CA GLN A 44 22.54 7.19 -18.62
C GLN A 44 21.26 7.54 -19.35
N ARG A 45 21.35 7.93 -20.64
CA ARG A 45 20.22 8.34 -21.47
C ARG A 45 19.06 7.36 -21.37
N LYS A 46 19.31 6.07 -21.54
CA LYS A 46 18.31 5.02 -21.43
C LYS A 46 17.59 5.01 -20.06
N ASN A 47 18.28 5.31 -18.97
CA ASN A 47 17.66 5.39 -17.64
C ASN A 47 16.77 6.63 -17.49
N LEU A 48 17.18 7.76 -18.07
CA LEU A 48 16.39 9.00 -18.09
C LEU A 48 15.10 8.82 -18.93
N GLU A 49 15.19 8.16 -20.07
CA GLU A 49 14.02 7.81 -20.90
C GLU A 49 13.05 6.88 -20.15
N MET A 50 13.56 5.82 -19.49
CA MET A 50 12.75 4.98 -18.62
C MET A 50 12.07 5.78 -17.50
N ALA A 51 12.79 6.71 -16.89
CA ALA A 51 12.27 7.57 -15.85
C ALA A 51 11.16 8.50 -16.39
N TRP A 52 11.35 9.07 -17.58
CA TRP A 52 10.32 9.86 -18.26
C TRP A 52 9.03 9.06 -18.49
N GLU A 53 9.13 7.86 -19.06
CA GLU A 53 7.95 7.02 -19.29
C GLU A 53 7.18 6.71 -17.98
N MET A 54 7.89 6.50 -16.89
CA MET A 54 7.26 6.30 -15.57
C MET A 54 6.59 7.58 -15.05
N VAL A 55 7.22 8.74 -15.23
CA VAL A 55 6.67 10.04 -14.83
C VAL A 55 5.45 10.39 -15.69
N LYS A 56 5.54 10.22 -17.02
CA LYS A 56 4.44 10.40 -17.96
C LYS A 56 3.25 9.51 -17.64
N ALA A 57 3.48 8.24 -17.37
CA ALA A 57 2.43 7.29 -17.01
C ALA A 57 1.67 7.68 -15.73
N ASN A 58 2.29 8.45 -14.82
CA ASN A 58 1.66 8.92 -13.59
C ASN A 58 0.73 10.14 -13.81
N ARG A 59 0.78 10.83 -14.95
CA ARG A 59 -0.09 11.96 -15.33
C ARG A 59 -0.23 13.03 -14.25
N GLY A 60 0.86 13.38 -13.57
CA GLY A 60 0.85 14.37 -12.50
C GLY A 60 0.81 15.82 -13.05
N SER A 61 0.37 16.77 -12.22
CA SER A 61 0.39 18.21 -12.54
C SER A 61 1.82 18.79 -12.54
N GLY A 62 2.02 19.95 -13.13
CA GLY A 62 3.30 20.69 -13.13
C GLY A 62 3.76 21.10 -11.74
N GLY A 63 5.07 21.38 -11.60
CA GLY A 63 5.69 21.89 -10.40
C GLY A 63 5.53 23.40 -10.22
N VAL A 64 6.56 24.04 -9.66
CA VAL A 64 6.63 25.52 -9.50
C VAL A 64 6.77 26.23 -10.85
N ASP A 65 7.34 25.54 -11.84
CA ASP A 65 7.51 26.01 -13.23
C ASP A 65 6.22 26.01 -14.06
N GLY A 66 5.15 25.40 -13.53
CA GLY A 66 3.88 25.28 -14.23
C GLY A 66 3.91 24.40 -15.48
N GLN A 67 5.05 23.79 -15.83
CA GLN A 67 5.21 23.00 -17.05
C GLN A 67 4.27 21.79 -17.06
N SER A 68 3.55 21.59 -18.18
CA SER A 68 2.69 20.42 -18.37
C SER A 68 3.49 19.23 -18.94
N LEU A 69 2.93 18.01 -18.80
CA LEU A 69 3.54 16.81 -19.40
C LEU A 69 3.61 16.90 -20.94
N ASP A 70 2.60 17.48 -21.56
CA ASP A 70 2.57 17.65 -23.02
C ASP A 70 3.60 18.70 -23.47
N GLY A 71 3.73 19.81 -22.71
CA GLY A 71 4.76 20.83 -22.97
C GLY A 71 6.17 20.27 -22.79
N PHE A 72 6.40 19.42 -21.78
CA PHE A 72 7.68 18.74 -21.59
C PHE A 72 7.96 17.74 -22.73
N ALA A 73 6.96 16.97 -23.16
CA ALA A 73 7.10 16.00 -24.25
C ALA A 73 7.50 16.65 -25.57
N GLY A 74 7.05 17.88 -25.84
CA GLY A 74 7.44 18.65 -27.04
C GLY A 74 8.93 19.03 -27.11
N GLN A 75 9.64 18.98 -25.97
CA GLN A 75 11.05 19.32 -25.86
C GLN A 75 11.86 18.18 -25.19
N LEU A 76 11.37 16.94 -25.29
CA LEU A 76 11.86 15.81 -24.49
C LEU A 76 13.36 15.61 -24.64
N ASP A 77 13.86 15.50 -25.86
CA ASP A 77 15.27 15.20 -26.11
C ASP A 77 16.16 16.31 -25.54
N GLN A 78 15.86 17.56 -25.82
CA GLN A 78 16.58 18.71 -25.28
C GLN A 78 16.61 18.71 -23.74
N GLN A 79 15.48 18.43 -23.10
CA GLN A 79 15.37 18.41 -21.64
C GLN A 79 16.16 17.22 -21.04
N LEU A 80 16.14 16.06 -21.67
CA LEU A 80 16.89 14.89 -21.19
C LEU A 80 18.39 15.06 -21.42
N ASP A 81 18.83 15.63 -22.53
CA ASP A 81 20.24 15.95 -22.81
C ASP A 81 20.77 16.96 -21.80
N ARG A 82 20.00 18.00 -21.53
CA ARG A 82 20.32 18.98 -20.48
C ARG A 82 20.47 18.31 -19.12
N LEU A 83 19.50 17.48 -18.71
CA LEU A 83 19.55 16.77 -17.42
C LEU A 83 20.77 15.82 -17.34
N GLN A 84 21.08 15.15 -18.44
CA GLN A 84 22.25 14.30 -18.52
C GLN A 84 23.56 15.11 -18.30
N SER A 85 23.73 16.22 -19.00
CA SER A 85 24.90 17.10 -18.87
C SER A 85 25.01 17.69 -17.47
N GLU A 86 23.91 18.24 -16.92
CA GLU A 86 23.90 18.80 -15.56
C GLU A 86 24.25 17.75 -14.51
N LEU A 87 23.77 16.52 -14.63
CA LEU A 87 24.13 15.42 -13.73
C LEU A 87 25.56 14.96 -13.95
N LYS A 88 26.05 14.91 -15.18
CA LYS A 88 27.43 14.54 -15.50
C LYS A 88 28.44 15.56 -14.96
N GLU A 89 28.11 16.84 -14.99
CA GLU A 89 28.96 17.95 -14.56
C GLU A 89 28.79 18.29 -13.06
N ASP A 90 27.89 17.60 -12.34
CA ASP A 90 27.56 17.87 -10.92
C ASP A 90 26.96 19.26 -10.64
N VAL A 91 26.35 19.89 -11.66
CA VAL A 91 25.76 21.23 -11.57
C VAL A 91 24.24 21.23 -11.40
N TYR A 92 23.61 20.06 -11.51
CA TYR A 92 22.16 19.92 -11.32
C TYR A 92 21.74 20.41 -9.92
N ARG A 93 20.67 21.24 -9.88
CA ARG A 93 20.07 21.73 -8.63
C ARG A 93 18.56 21.53 -8.70
N PRO A 94 17.97 20.76 -7.77
CA PRO A 94 16.52 20.57 -7.71
C PRO A 94 15.81 21.88 -7.36
N GLN A 95 14.65 22.11 -7.97
CA GLN A 95 13.80 23.24 -7.66
C GLN A 95 12.94 22.98 -6.42
N PRO A 96 12.49 24.03 -5.72
CA PRO A 96 11.54 23.91 -4.63
C PRO A 96 10.25 23.21 -5.08
N VAL A 97 9.67 22.35 -4.22
CA VAL A 97 8.41 21.70 -4.55
C VAL A 97 7.24 22.66 -4.41
N ARG A 98 6.29 22.65 -5.34
CA ARG A 98 5.05 23.42 -5.26
C ARG A 98 4.13 22.87 -4.19
N GLN A 99 3.78 23.67 -3.18
CA GLN A 99 2.84 23.28 -2.12
C GLN A 99 1.40 23.28 -2.63
N VAL A 100 0.67 22.19 -2.37
CA VAL A 100 -0.77 22.06 -2.58
C VAL A 100 -1.42 21.56 -1.29
N GLN A 101 -2.46 22.27 -0.86
CA GLN A 101 -3.25 21.90 0.31
C GLN A 101 -4.34 20.91 -0.09
N ILE A 102 -4.33 19.71 0.50
CA ILE A 102 -5.34 18.68 0.25
C ILE A 102 -6.16 18.48 1.52
N PRO A 103 -7.50 18.60 1.47
CA PRO A 103 -8.35 18.37 2.62
C PRO A 103 -8.17 16.95 3.18
N LYS A 104 -8.01 16.83 4.50
CA LYS A 104 -7.98 15.51 5.15
C LYS A 104 -9.37 14.89 5.14
N ALA A 105 -9.48 13.66 4.64
CA ALA A 105 -10.74 12.95 4.60
C ALA A 105 -11.36 12.80 6.01
N GLY A 106 -12.62 13.25 6.18
CA GLY A 106 -13.36 13.15 7.42
C GLY A 106 -12.93 14.11 8.53
N LYS A 107 -12.15 15.14 8.23
CA LYS A 107 -11.75 16.21 9.15
C LYS A 107 -11.93 17.57 8.46
N PRO A 108 -13.11 18.19 8.55
CA PRO A 108 -13.36 19.52 7.98
C PRO A 108 -12.37 20.54 8.56
N GLY A 109 -11.77 21.37 7.69
CA GLY A 109 -10.80 22.40 8.08
C GLY A 109 -9.36 21.94 8.28
N GLU A 110 -9.10 20.62 8.33
CA GLU A 110 -7.72 20.11 8.34
C GLU A 110 -7.23 19.81 6.91
N PHE A 111 -6.02 20.26 6.62
CA PHE A 111 -5.35 20.04 5.33
C PHE A 111 -4.05 19.23 5.51
N ARG A 112 -3.68 18.55 4.45
CA ARG A 112 -2.36 17.94 4.31
C ARG A 112 -1.63 18.68 3.20
N THR A 113 -0.41 19.11 3.47
CA THR A 113 0.43 19.77 2.47
C THR A 113 1.11 18.71 1.61
N LEU A 114 0.91 18.78 0.31
CA LEU A 114 1.61 17.95 -0.68
C LEU A 114 2.61 18.83 -1.42
N GLY A 115 3.85 18.38 -1.54
CA GLY A 115 4.88 19.01 -2.36
C GLY A 115 4.91 18.36 -3.75
N ILE A 116 4.79 19.17 -4.78
CA ILE A 116 4.82 18.73 -6.17
C ILE A 116 6.13 19.18 -6.82
N PRO A 117 7.11 18.28 -7.06
CA PRO A 117 8.32 18.62 -7.80
C PRO A 117 8.02 18.94 -9.25
N THR A 118 8.90 19.66 -9.93
CA THR A 118 8.84 19.87 -11.38
C THR A 118 8.88 18.53 -12.13
N ILE A 119 8.47 18.52 -13.39
CA ILE A 119 8.57 17.30 -14.21
C ILE A 119 10.03 16.91 -14.36
N TYR A 120 10.90 17.89 -14.55
CA TYR A 120 12.35 17.72 -14.64
C TYR A 120 12.92 17.04 -13.41
N ASP A 121 12.61 17.53 -12.21
CA ASP A 121 13.05 16.94 -10.95
C ASP A 121 12.46 15.55 -10.70
N ARG A 122 11.20 15.32 -11.13
CA ARG A 122 10.60 13.98 -11.03
C ARG A 122 11.32 12.94 -11.89
N ILE A 123 11.82 13.33 -13.06
CA ILE A 123 12.61 12.46 -13.92
C ILE A 123 13.95 12.16 -13.25
N CYS A 124 14.62 13.18 -12.73
CA CYS A 124 15.87 12.98 -11.98
C CYS A 124 15.68 12.05 -10.77
N GLN A 125 14.66 12.31 -9.95
CA GLN A 125 14.32 11.46 -8.79
C GLN A 125 13.95 10.04 -9.20
N GLN A 126 13.24 9.85 -10.30
CA GLN A 126 12.87 8.53 -10.80
C GLN A 126 14.08 7.78 -11.36
N ALA A 127 14.98 8.47 -12.07
CA ALA A 127 16.21 7.88 -12.57
C ALA A 127 17.11 7.42 -11.41
N LEU A 128 17.20 8.21 -10.35
CA LEU A 128 17.88 7.85 -9.12
C LEU A 128 17.20 6.66 -8.43
N LEU A 129 15.88 6.67 -8.28
CA LEU A 129 15.10 5.59 -7.69
C LEU A 129 15.30 4.26 -8.43
N ASN A 130 15.34 4.28 -9.75
CA ASN A 130 15.57 3.08 -10.58
C ASN A 130 16.89 2.37 -10.22
N ARG A 131 17.88 3.11 -9.74
CA ARG A 131 19.20 2.58 -9.38
C ARG A 131 19.36 2.25 -7.90
N LEU A 132 18.67 3.00 -7.02
CA LEU A 132 18.72 2.76 -5.58
C LEU A 132 17.82 1.60 -5.15
N GLU A 133 16.62 1.47 -5.72
CA GLU A 133 15.64 0.46 -5.30
C GLU A 133 16.22 -0.97 -5.31
N PRO A 134 16.92 -1.44 -6.37
CA PRO A 134 17.51 -2.78 -6.38
C PRO A 134 18.60 -3.01 -5.33
N ILE A 135 19.27 -1.95 -4.87
CA ILE A 135 20.34 -2.03 -3.86
C ILE A 135 19.74 -2.17 -2.46
N PHE A 136 18.62 -1.49 -2.19
CA PHE A 136 17.99 -1.47 -0.87
C PHE A 136 16.89 -2.51 -0.69
N GLU A 137 16.22 -2.96 -1.76
CA GLU A 137 15.13 -3.95 -1.65
C GLU A 137 15.52 -5.23 -0.87
N PRO A 138 16.73 -5.82 -1.07
CA PRO A 138 17.15 -7.00 -0.31
C PRO A 138 17.42 -6.72 1.18
N VAL A 139 17.59 -5.45 1.56
CA VAL A 139 17.87 -5.03 2.95
C VAL A 139 16.59 -4.85 3.76
N PHE A 140 15.48 -4.59 3.10
CA PHE A 140 14.21 -4.32 3.75
C PHE A 140 13.66 -5.57 4.44
N ASP A 141 13.22 -5.38 5.67
CA ASP A 141 12.61 -6.43 6.47
C ASP A 141 11.32 -6.98 5.85
N GLU A 142 11.00 -8.24 6.14
CA GLU A 142 9.76 -8.88 5.72
C GLU A 142 8.52 -8.26 6.35
N ALA A 143 8.67 -7.61 7.51
CA ALA A 143 7.58 -6.87 8.17
C ALA A 143 7.12 -5.65 7.36
N ASN A 144 7.95 -5.13 6.45
CA ASN A 144 7.65 -3.95 5.64
C ASN A 144 6.93 -4.32 4.34
N PHE A 145 5.71 -3.81 4.17
CA PHE A 145 4.85 -4.01 2.98
C PHE A 145 4.61 -2.73 2.18
N GLY A 146 4.95 -1.56 2.71
CA GLY A 146 4.70 -0.27 2.08
C GLY A 146 5.74 0.12 1.05
N TYR A 147 5.32 0.69 -0.08
CA TYR A 147 6.19 1.24 -1.13
C TYR A 147 7.21 0.26 -1.73
N ARG A 148 6.95 -1.03 -1.67
CA ARG A 148 7.81 -2.10 -2.21
C ARG A 148 7.13 -2.81 -3.36
N ARG A 149 7.90 -3.15 -4.40
CA ARG A 149 7.40 -3.96 -5.53
C ARG A 149 7.05 -5.38 -5.05
N GLY A 150 5.98 -5.95 -5.59
CA GLY A 150 5.51 -7.29 -5.20
C GLY A 150 4.86 -7.36 -3.81
N ARG A 151 4.86 -6.28 -3.02
CA ARG A 151 4.19 -6.18 -1.72
C ARG A 151 2.88 -5.39 -1.86
N SER A 152 1.90 -5.72 -1.04
CA SER A 152 0.57 -5.09 -1.12
C SER A 152 -0.10 -4.97 0.25
N THR A 153 -1.08 -4.06 0.37
CA THR A 153 -1.95 -3.97 1.55
C THR A 153 -2.63 -5.30 1.87
N LYS A 154 -2.95 -6.08 0.83
CA LYS A 154 -3.55 -7.41 0.95
C LYS A 154 -2.59 -8.43 1.58
N ALA A 155 -1.29 -8.38 1.22
CA ALA A 155 -0.28 -9.23 1.82
C ALA A 155 -0.06 -8.87 3.29
N ALA A 156 0.04 -7.58 3.63
CA ALA A 156 0.10 -7.11 5.01
C ALA A 156 -1.11 -7.58 5.84
N MET A 157 -2.33 -7.38 5.31
CA MET A 157 -3.56 -7.86 5.96
C MET A 157 -3.60 -9.36 6.15
N ARG A 158 -3.07 -10.15 5.20
CA ARG A 158 -3.00 -11.62 5.32
C ARG A 158 -2.06 -12.04 6.43
N LYS A 159 -0.91 -11.35 6.59
CA LYS A 159 0.03 -11.60 7.68
C LYS A 159 -0.64 -11.36 9.04
N VAL A 160 -1.20 -10.16 9.25
CA VAL A 160 -1.93 -9.83 10.48
C VAL A 160 -3.06 -10.82 10.76
N TRP A 161 -3.82 -11.20 9.74
CA TRP A 161 -4.91 -12.17 9.87
C TRP A 161 -4.42 -13.54 10.35
N LYS A 162 -3.31 -14.03 9.77
CA LYS A 162 -2.70 -15.31 10.17
C LYS A 162 -2.24 -15.29 11.64
N GLU A 163 -1.62 -14.20 12.06
CA GLU A 163 -1.13 -14.01 13.45
C GLU A 163 -2.29 -13.98 14.45
N LEU A 164 -3.39 -13.26 14.12
CA LEU A 164 -4.60 -13.25 14.94
C LEU A 164 -5.28 -14.62 15.03
N GLN A 165 -5.26 -15.41 13.95
CA GLN A 165 -5.75 -16.79 13.98
C GLN A 165 -4.88 -17.70 14.82
N GLY A 166 -3.57 -17.41 14.90
CA GLY A 166 -2.60 -18.11 15.75
C GLY A 166 -2.69 -17.76 17.24
N GLY A 167 -3.65 -16.92 17.66
CA GLY A 167 -3.87 -16.60 19.08
C GLY A 167 -3.24 -15.31 19.57
N ARG A 168 -2.55 -14.54 18.70
CA ARG A 168 -1.99 -13.23 19.05
C ARG A 168 -3.08 -12.17 19.08
N GLU A 169 -3.80 -12.07 20.19
CA GLU A 169 -5.02 -11.27 20.31
C GLU A 169 -4.81 -9.83 20.83
N TRP A 170 -3.62 -9.49 21.30
CA TRP A 170 -3.25 -8.16 21.75
C TRP A 170 -2.52 -7.41 20.64
N ILE A 171 -2.95 -6.19 20.38
CA ILE A 171 -2.49 -5.38 19.25
C ILE A 171 -1.91 -4.08 19.76
N VAL A 172 -0.70 -3.78 19.33
CA VAL A 172 -0.17 -2.41 19.34
C VAL A 172 -0.64 -1.77 18.03
N ASP A 173 -1.53 -0.81 18.13
CA ASP A 173 -2.04 0.03 17.02
C ASP A 173 -1.36 1.39 17.15
N ALA A 174 -0.42 1.72 16.26
CA ALA A 174 0.43 2.89 16.41
C ALA A 174 0.62 3.65 15.09
N ASP A 175 0.73 4.98 15.21
CA ASP A 175 0.95 5.92 14.12
C ASP A 175 2.16 6.80 14.45
N LEU A 176 2.96 7.15 13.44
CA LEU A 176 4.10 8.05 13.62
C LEU A 176 3.62 9.51 13.57
N LYS A 177 4.17 10.35 14.45
CA LYS A 177 3.82 11.77 14.51
C LYS A 177 4.56 12.52 13.43
N ASP A 178 3.83 13.10 12.47
CA ASP A 178 4.37 13.93 11.38
C ASP A 178 5.65 13.36 10.75
N PHE A 179 5.64 12.07 10.45
CA PHE A 179 6.82 11.33 10.01
C PHE A 179 7.58 12.04 8.89
N PHE A 180 6.87 12.43 7.81
CA PHE A 180 7.51 13.09 6.67
C PHE A 180 8.03 14.50 6.97
N GLY A 181 7.45 15.20 7.94
CA GLY A 181 7.87 16.57 8.32
C GLY A 181 8.97 16.62 9.38
N SER A 182 9.17 15.54 10.14
CA SER A 182 10.06 15.55 11.31
C SER A 182 11.45 14.96 11.07
N VAL A 183 11.65 14.21 9.98
CA VAL A 183 12.90 13.47 9.70
C VAL A 183 14.09 14.41 9.54
N GLU A 184 15.12 14.24 10.35
CA GLU A 184 16.42 14.92 10.17
C GLU A 184 17.13 14.38 8.94
N HIS A 185 17.53 15.25 7.99
CA HIS A 185 18.12 14.85 6.70
C HIS A 185 19.39 13.97 6.86
N ALA A 186 20.17 14.21 7.92
CA ALA A 186 21.38 13.44 8.18
C ALA A 186 21.12 11.94 8.43
N LYS A 187 19.99 11.60 9.05
CA LYS A 187 19.65 10.19 9.40
C LYS A 187 19.51 9.30 8.16
N PRO A 188 18.59 9.57 7.20
CA PRO A 188 18.48 8.78 6.00
C PRO A 188 19.77 8.82 5.16
N LEU A 189 20.50 9.94 5.09
CA LEU A 189 21.76 10.03 4.36
C LEU A 189 22.82 9.10 4.96
N THR A 190 22.96 9.08 6.29
CA THR A 190 23.86 8.15 7.00
C THR A 190 23.54 6.70 6.66
N LEU A 191 22.25 6.33 6.63
CA LEU A 191 21.82 4.98 6.31
C LEU A 191 22.04 4.64 4.82
N VAL A 192 21.80 5.59 3.91
CA VAL A 192 22.12 5.42 2.49
C VAL A 192 23.63 5.20 2.29
N ALA A 193 24.47 5.96 3.00
CA ALA A 193 25.93 5.86 2.92
C ALA A 193 26.49 4.51 3.40
N GLN A 194 25.67 3.65 4.05
CA GLN A 194 26.06 2.29 4.39
C GLN A 194 26.23 1.39 3.16
N ARG A 195 25.46 1.66 2.09
CA ARG A 195 25.46 0.89 0.85
C ARG A 195 26.02 1.65 -0.34
N ILE A 196 25.98 2.97 -0.30
CA ILE A 196 26.41 3.85 -1.38
C ILE A 196 27.64 4.64 -0.92
N ALA A 197 28.77 4.47 -1.59
CA ALA A 197 29.99 5.26 -1.36
C ALA A 197 30.13 6.41 -2.37
N ASP A 198 29.25 6.47 -3.39
CA ASP A 198 29.25 7.54 -4.40
C ASP A 198 28.82 8.88 -3.78
N GLY A 199 29.80 9.77 -3.51
CA GLY A 199 29.55 11.07 -2.90
C GLY A 199 28.65 11.99 -3.72
N ARG A 200 28.63 11.84 -5.07
CA ARG A 200 27.75 12.64 -5.94
C ARG A 200 26.28 12.22 -5.77
N VAL A 201 26.03 10.92 -5.63
CA VAL A 201 24.69 10.41 -5.34
C VAL A 201 24.22 10.88 -3.96
N LEU A 202 25.09 10.87 -2.95
CA LEU A 202 24.72 11.37 -1.61
C LEU A 202 24.42 12.87 -1.62
N ARG A 203 25.24 13.69 -2.31
CA ARG A 203 24.98 15.13 -2.51
C ARG A 203 23.67 15.38 -3.26
N LEU A 204 23.38 14.59 -4.28
CA LEU A 204 22.15 14.69 -5.05
C LEU A 204 20.90 14.43 -4.16
N ILE A 205 20.95 13.38 -3.33
CA ILE A 205 19.86 13.10 -2.36
C ILE A 205 19.72 14.24 -1.36
N GLU A 206 20.84 14.74 -0.83
CA GLU A 206 20.86 15.86 0.11
C GLU A 206 20.24 17.12 -0.50
N ALA A 207 20.62 17.46 -1.74
CA ALA A 207 20.06 18.59 -2.49
C ALA A 207 18.54 18.45 -2.67
N MET A 208 18.05 17.23 -2.99
CA MET A 208 16.62 16.96 -3.09
C MET A 208 15.87 17.12 -1.76
N LEU A 209 16.49 16.77 -0.62
CA LEU A 209 15.91 16.96 0.71
C LEU A 209 15.88 18.44 1.10
N LYS A 210 16.91 19.21 0.72
CA LYS A 210 17.08 20.64 1.03
C LYS A 210 16.37 21.58 0.04
N ALA A 211 15.80 21.08 -1.06
CA ALA A 211 15.22 21.92 -2.13
C ALA A 211 14.11 22.87 -1.65
N GLY A 212 13.55 22.62 -0.48
CA GLY A 212 12.50 23.46 0.08
C GLY A 212 11.16 23.33 -0.63
N SER A 213 10.24 24.24 -0.31
CA SER A 213 8.90 24.27 -0.90
C SER A 213 8.44 25.70 -1.19
N TYR A 214 7.66 25.87 -2.23
CA TYR A 214 7.09 27.16 -2.64
C TYR A 214 5.57 27.12 -2.52
N GLY A 215 5.01 28.06 -1.78
CA GLY A 215 3.58 28.18 -1.59
C GLY A 215 3.17 29.57 -1.12
N LYS A 216 1.98 30.02 -1.49
CA LYS A 216 1.45 31.35 -1.13
C LYS A 216 2.41 32.51 -1.44
N GLY A 217 3.14 32.43 -2.55
CA GLY A 217 4.08 33.47 -2.97
C GLY A 217 5.41 33.49 -2.19
N ARG A 218 5.70 32.51 -1.32
CA ARG A 218 6.90 32.46 -0.49
C ARG A 218 7.64 31.14 -0.63
N LEU A 219 8.97 31.21 -0.51
CA LEU A 219 9.85 30.04 -0.40
C LEU A 219 9.99 29.64 1.08
N PHE A 220 9.80 28.38 1.36
CA PHE A 220 10.02 27.78 2.69
C PHE A 220 11.22 26.85 2.58
N PRO A 221 12.34 27.14 3.27
CA PRO A 221 13.48 26.25 3.31
C PRO A 221 13.11 24.93 4.00
N SER A 222 13.81 23.85 3.66
CA SER A 222 13.63 22.53 4.27
C SER A 222 14.89 22.17 5.06
N GLU A 223 14.85 22.36 6.37
CA GLU A 223 15.92 21.94 7.28
C GLU A 223 15.67 20.52 7.81
N ARG A 224 14.41 20.09 7.81
CA ARG A 224 13.94 18.79 8.25
C ARG A 224 12.82 18.31 7.33
N GLY A 225 12.59 17.03 7.34
CA GLY A 225 11.50 16.41 6.61
C GLY A 225 11.86 16.01 5.19
N THR A 226 11.02 15.15 4.63
CA THR A 226 11.07 14.78 3.21
C THR A 226 9.81 15.31 2.54
N PRO A 227 9.88 15.90 1.34
CA PRO A 227 8.69 16.41 0.67
C PRO A 227 7.63 15.30 0.50
N GLN A 228 6.43 15.50 1.07
CA GLN A 228 5.31 14.61 0.82
C GLN A 228 4.92 14.73 -0.67
N GLY A 229 5.31 13.75 -1.48
CA GLY A 229 5.07 13.74 -2.93
C GLY A 229 6.32 13.66 -3.79
N GLY A 230 7.52 13.76 -3.20
CA GLY A 230 8.78 13.42 -3.86
C GLY A 230 8.80 11.94 -4.29
N VAL A 231 9.40 11.65 -5.46
CA VAL A 231 9.46 10.30 -6.01
C VAL A 231 10.37 9.39 -5.19
N VAL A 232 11.46 9.93 -4.64
CA VAL A 232 12.44 9.20 -3.82
C VAL A 232 12.02 9.09 -2.36
N SER A 233 11.14 9.99 -1.86
CA SER A 233 10.74 10.06 -0.45
C SER A 233 10.24 8.72 0.13
N PRO A 234 9.45 7.89 -0.57
CA PRO A 234 9.04 6.58 -0.08
C PRO A 234 10.19 5.61 0.15
N LEU A 235 11.21 5.61 -0.71
CA LEU A 235 12.40 4.77 -0.55
C LEU A 235 13.21 5.22 0.69
N LEU A 236 13.47 6.53 0.82
CA LEU A 236 14.19 7.09 1.97
C LEU A 236 13.46 6.80 3.29
N SER A 237 12.12 6.85 3.28
CA SER A 237 11.28 6.47 4.42
C SER A 237 11.48 5.01 4.81
N ASN A 238 11.50 4.11 3.83
CA ASN A 238 11.76 2.70 4.08
C ASN A 238 13.17 2.44 4.59
N ILE A 239 14.17 3.12 4.04
CA ILE A 239 15.56 3.04 4.50
C ILE A 239 15.65 3.48 5.97
N LEU A 240 15.04 4.62 6.32
CA LEU A 240 15.06 5.15 7.69
C LEU A 240 14.38 4.21 8.70
N LEU A 241 13.28 3.55 8.32
CA LEU A 241 12.53 2.67 9.22
C LEU A 241 12.99 1.20 9.19
N THR A 242 13.95 0.85 8.34
CA THR A 242 14.50 -0.53 8.29
C THR A 242 15.13 -0.95 9.62
N PRO A 243 15.96 -0.12 10.32
CA PRO A 243 16.46 -0.46 11.65
C PRO A 243 15.35 -0.75 12.66
N PHE A 244 14.26 0.02 12.62
CA PHE A 244 13.09 -0.22 13.46
C PHE A 244 12.46 -1.60 13.20
N ASP A 245 12.22 -1.94 11.92
CA ASP A 245 11.63 -3.22 11.56
C ASP A 245 12.50 -4.40 12.01
N GLN A 246 13.81 -4.32 11.75
CA GLN A 246 14.76 -5.37 12.09
C GLN A 246 14.92 -5.55 13.59
N GLU A 247 15.01 -4.45 14.37
CA GLU A 247 15.20 -4.52 15.82
C GLU A 247 13.93 -5.03 16.52
N MET A 248 12.74 -4.59 16.11
CA MET A 248 11.49 -5.14 16.64
C MET A 248 11.41 -6.64 16.43
N ARG A 249 11.79 -7.13 15.24
CA ARG A 249 11.82 -8.56 14.93
C ARG A 249 12.91 -9.29 15.74
N ARG A 250 14.10 -8.71 15.88
CA ARG A 250 15.20 -9.26 16.71
C ARG A 250 14.78 -9.46 18.17
N LYS A 251 13.94 -8.56 18.70
CA LYS A 251 13.34 -8.67 20.02
C LYS A 251 12.16 -9.65 20.10
N GLY A 252 11.81 -10.34 18.99
CA GLY A 252 10.77 -11.35 18.93
C GLY A 252 9.35 -10.82 18.62
N TYR A 253 9.18 -9.50 18.43
CA TYR A 253 7.86 -8.94 18.16
C TYR A 253 7.39 -9.18 16.72
N GLN A 254 6.12 -9.56 16.56
CA GLN A 254 5.50 -9.74 15.25
C GLN A 254 4.99 -8.41 14.72
N LEU A 255 5.83 -7.74 13.94
CA LEU A 255 5.55 -6.44 13.34
C LEU A 255 5.00 -6.59 11.93
N THR A 256 4.01 -5.76 11.58
CA THR A 256 3.54 -5.54 10.19
C THR A 256 3.45 -4.05 9.93
N ARG A 257 4.30 -3.54 9.03
CA ARG A 257 4.36 -2.11 8.69
C ARG A 257 3.98 -1.86 7.23
N TYR A 258 3.22 -0.80 7.00
CA TYR A 258 2.90 -0.28 5.69
C TYR A 258 3.13 1.24 5.65
N ALA A 259 4.28 1.67 5.14
CA ALA A 259 4.76 3.05 5.23
C ALA A 259 4.96 3.50 6.70
N ASP A 260 4.24 4.52 7.14
CA ASP A 260 4.19 5.06 8.51
C ASP A 260 3.15 4.39 9.43
N ASP A 261 2.24 3.59 8.86
CA ASP A 261 1.20 2.86 9.58
C ASP A 261 1.70 1.44 9.94
N TRP A 262 1.68 1.06 11.21
CA TRP A 262 2.17 -0.23 11.64
C TRP A 262 1.38 -0.81 12.82
N VAL A 263 1.39 -2.12 12.90
CA VAL A 263 0.80 -2.87 14.00
C VAL A 263 1.78 -3.95 14.47
N ALA A 264 1.79 -4.22 15.78
CA ALA A 264 2.42 -5.41 16.33
C ALA A 264 1.36 -6.29 16.98
N THR A 265 1.42 -7.60 16.69
CA THR A 265 0.52 -8.60 17.26
C THR A 265 1.23 -9.35 18.39
N CYS A 266 0.58 -9.46 19.54
CA CYS A 266 1.14 -9.97 20.77
C CYS A 266 0.20 -11.03 21.40
N GLU A 267 0.75 -11.93 22.21
CA GLU A 267 -0.01 -12.97 22.93
C GLU A 267 -0.64 -12.41 24.20
N SER A 268 0.01 -11.43 24.83
CA SER A 268 -0.44 -10.84 26.09
C SER A 268 -0.40 -9.33 26.10
N ALA A 269 -1.15 -8.70 27.02
CA ALA A 269 -1.10 -7.26 27.25
C ALA A 269 0.28 -6.80 27.77
N ALA A 270 0.98 -7.64 28.48
CA ALA A 270 2.33 -7.35 28.99
C ALA A 270 3.32 -7.27 27.82
N GLU A 271 3.31 -8.26 26.91
CA GLU A 271 4.10 -8.27 25.69
C GLU A 271 3.81 -7.03 24.82
N ALA A 272 2.54 -6.67 24.65
CA ALA A 272 2.16 -5.49 23.88
C ALA A 272 2.69 -4.18 24.49
N ARG A 273 2.66 -4.03 25.82
CA ARG A 273 3.27 -2.87 26.50
C ARG A 273 4.79 -2.84 26.35
N ALA A 274 5.45 -3.99 26.47
CA ALA A 274 6.89 -4.12 26.23
C ALA A 274 7.26 -3.78 24.78
N ALA A 275 6.43 -4.20 23.81
CA ALA A 275 6.61 -3.83 22.40
C ALA A 275 6.51 -2.31 22.15
N VAL A 276 5.57 -1.63 22.81
CA VAL A 276 5.47 -0.15 22.74
C VAL A 276 6.73 0.51 23.33
N ALA A 277 7.20 0.05 24.49
CA ALA A 277 8.42 0.59 25.11
C ALA A 277 9.66 0.39 24.23
N ALA A 278 9.80 -0.82 23.64
CA ALA A 278 10.88 -1.11 22.69
C ALA A 278 10.78 -0.21 21.45
N ALA A 279 9.57 -0.07 20.87
CA ALA A 279 9.33 0.79 19.72
C ALA A 279 9.70 2.26 20.01
N LEU A 280 9.34 2.79 21.17
CA LEU A 280 9.69 4.16 21.60
C LEU A 280 11.20 4.36 21.66
N GLY A 281 11.96 3.43 22.26
CA GLY A 281 13.41 3.52 22.34
C GLY A 281 14.05 3.55 20.95
N ILE A 282 13.70 2.59 20.08
CA ILE A 282 14.28 2.49 18.73
C ILE A 282 13.92 3.71 17.87
N LEU A 283 12.66 4.14 17.88
CA LEU A 283 12.21 5.28 17.08
C LEU A 283 12.82 6.59 17.54
N ASN A 284 13.04 6.79 18.85
CA ASN A 284 13.75 7.96 19.36
C ASN A 284 15.21 8.03 18.87
N GLU A 285 15.93 6.92 18.79
CA GLU A 285 17.27 6.86 18.20
C GLU A 285 17.25 7.27 16.72
N LEU A 286 16.19 6.93 16.00
CA LEU A 286 15.97 7.31 14.61
C LEU A 286 15.49 8.77 14.45
N GLY A 287 15.20 9.48 15.54
CA GLY A 287 14.62 10.83 15.52
C GLY A 287 13.15 10.86 15.10
N VAL A 288 12.43 9.75 15.26
CA VAL A 288 11.02 9.60 14.91
C VAL A 288 10.19 9.43 16.18
N GLN A 289 9.03 10.08 16.24
CA GLN A 289 8.17 10.03 17.42
C GLN A 289 6.86 9.28 17.13
N LEU A 290 6.41 8.49 18.13
CA LEU A 290 5.06 7.94 18.12
C LEU A 290 4.03 9.04 18.39
N HIS A 291 2.86 8.93 17.76
CA HIS A 291 1.75 9.84 18.03
C HIS A 291 1.05 9.45 19.34
N PRO A 292 1.15 10.24 20.43
CA PRO A 292 0.73 9.79 21.76
C PRO A 292 -0.75 9.46 21.86
N GLN A 293 -1.61 10.19 21.14
CA GLN A 293 -3.07 9.97 21.17
C GLN A 293 -3.56 8.86 20.24
N LYS A 294 -2.73 8.40 19.31
CA LYS A 294 -3.11 7.35 18.34
C LYS A 294 -2.41 6.02 18.62
N THR A 295 -1.37 6.02 19.45
CA THR A 295 -0.72 4.80 19.91
C THR A 295 -1.50 4.19 21.05
N ARG A 296 -1.95 2.95 20.87
CA ARG A 296 -2.76 2.25 21.88
C ARG A 296 -2.53 0.76 21.83
N VAL A 297 -2.65 0.14 23.00
CA VAL A 297 -2.68 -1.31 23.15
C VAL A 297 -4.15 -1.73 23.28
N VAL A 298 -4.60 -2.58 22.36
CA VAL A 298 -6.00 -3.02 22.33
C VAL A 298 -6.08 -4.54 22.15
N HIS A 299 -7.10 -5.13 22.75
CA HIS A 299 -7.43 -6.53 22.49
C HIS A 299 -8.32 -6.65 21.25
N VAL A 300 -8.12 -7.68 20.43
CA VAL A 300 -8.88 -7.87 19.17
C VAL A 300 -10.40 -7.91 19.36
N ARG A 301 -10.89 -8.22 20.55
CA ARG A 301 -12.33 -8.14 20.90
C ARG A 301 -12.86 -6.71 20.97
N GLN A 302 -12.01 -5.72 21.26
CA GLN A 302 -12.37 -4.31 21.18
C GLN A 302 -12.35 -3.82 19.73
N GLY A 303 -11.45 -4.39 18.93
CA GLY A 303 -11.23 -4.06 17.53
C GLY A 303 -10.25 -2.92 17.33
N PHE A 304 -9.52 -2.97 16.22
CA PHE A 304 -8.55 -1.97 15.79
C PHE A 304 -8.71 -1.66 14.31
N GLU A 305 -8.10 -0.56 13.86
CA GLU A 305 -8.14 -0.14 12.46
C GLU A 305 -6.74 -0.25 11.83
N PHE A 306 -6.63 -0.93 10.71
CA PHE A 306 -5.38 -1.03 9.95
C PHE A 306 -5.67 -1.06 8.45
N LEU A 307 -4.92 -0.28 7.66
CA LEU A 307 -5.00 -0.20 6.20
C LEU A 307 -6.42 -0.01 5.66
N GLY A 308 -7.24 0.75 6.37
CA GLY A 308 -8.62 1.02 5.99
C GLY A 308 -9.65 -0.01 6.43
N TYR A 309 -9.22 -1.09 7.09
CA TYR A 309 -10.10 -2.09 7.68
C TYR A 309 -10.29 -1.85 9.18
N LYS A 310 -11.46 -2.19 9.69
CA LYS A 310 -11.72 -2.42 11.11
C LYS A 310 -11.77 -3.91 11.33
N ILE A 311 -10.84 -4.41 12.15
CA ILE A 311 -10.66 -5.82 12.45
C ILE A 311 -11.15 -6.06 13.87
N LYS A 312 -11.95 -7.11 14.08
CA LYS A 312 -12.51 -7.43 15.37
C LYS A 312 -12.81 -8.92 15.48
N ARG A 313 -12.74 -9.46 16.70
CA ARG A 313 -13.27 -10.78 17.03
C ARG A 313 -14.66 -10.65 17.67
N GLY A 314 -15.65 -11.36 17.13
CA GLY A 314 -17.03 -11.37 17.65
C GLY A 314 -17.11 -11.97 19.05
N LYS A 315 -18.24 -11.74 19.72
CA LYS A 315 -18.54 -12.42 20.97
C LYS A 315 -18.75 -13.91 20.69
N GLN A 316 -18.35 -14.75 21.62
CA GLN A 316 -18.70 -16.17 21.62
C GLN A 316 -20.24 -16.30 21.62
N LEU A 317 -20.80 -16.94 20.62
CA LEU A 317 -22.19 -17.37 20.66
C LEU A 317 -22.29 -18.49 21.73
N LYS A 318 -22.96 -18.24 22.85
CA LYS A 318 -23.38 -19.31 23.78
C LYS A 318 -24.33 -20.21 23.00
N LEU A 319 -23.83 -21.36 22.56
CA LEU A 319 -24.68 -22.39 21.96
C LEU A 319 -25.47 -23.09 23.07
N PRO A 320 -26.73 -23.50 22.81
CA PRO A 320 -27.48 -24.32 23.76
C PRO A 320 -26.71 -25.60 24.13
N PRO A 321 -26.86 -26.11 25.34
CA PRO A 321 -26.23 -27.36 25.76
C PRO A 321 -26.53 -28.48 24.75
N GLY A 322 -25.53 -29.20 24.31
CA GLY A 322 -25.66 -30.33 23.36
C GLY A 322 -25.26 -30.06 21.90
N LYS A 323 -25.01 -28.81 21.48
CA LYS A 323 -24.46 -28.49 20.15
C LYS A 323 -23.00 -28.05 20.24
N ILE A 324 -22.10 -29.00 20.49
CA ILE A 324 -20.66 -28.75 20.45
C ILE A 324 -20.21 -28.83 18.99
N ARG A 325 -19.90 -27.70 18.37
CA ARG A 325 -18.98 -27.67 17.22
C ARG A 325 -17.56 -27.74 17.77
N SER A 326 -16.89 -28.84 17.55
CA SER A 326 -15.46 -28.98 17.88
C SER A 326 -14.67 -27.83 17.25
N GLY A 327 -14.02 -27.00 18.07
CA GLY A 327 -13.16 -25.88 17.66
C GLY A 327 -13.67 -24.46 17.91
N ALA A 328 -14.83 -24.23 18.54
CA ALA A 328 -15.45 -22.90 18.66
C ALA A 328 -15.40 -22.34 20.09
N GLN A 329 -14.22 -22.25 20.69
CA GLN A 329 -14.09 -21.49 21.96
C GLN A 329 -13.81 -20.00 21.76
N THR A 330 -13.46 -19.55 20.56
CA THR A 330 -13.20 -18.12 20.25
C THR A 330 -14.21 -17.62 19.21
N GLY A 331 -14.80 -16.45 19.44
CA GLY A 331 -15.70 -15.81 18.48
C GLY A 331 -15.02 -15.62 17.11
N GLU A 332 -15.80 -15.58 16.03
CA GLU A 332 -15.28 -15.47 14.66
C GLU A 332 -14.54 -14.15 14.45
N LEU A 333 -13.35 -14.23 13.86
CA LEU A 333 -12.57 -13.06 13.45
C LEU A 333 -13.17 -12.48 12.15
N TYR A 334 -13.41 -11.18 12.11
CA TYR A 334 -13.94 -10.50 10.94
C TYR A 334 -13.26 -9.16 10.66
N ALA A 335 -13.23 -8.78 9.39
CA ALA A 335 -12.75 -7.50 8.92
C ALA A 335 -13.84 -6.82 8.09
N ILE A 336 -14.06 -5.54 8.32
CA ILE A 336 -14.98 -4.70 7.57
C ILE A 336 -14.31 -3.39 7.19
N PRO A 337 -14.75 -2.70 6.13
CA PRO A 337 -14.27 -1.35 5.84
C PRO A 337 -14.52 -0.42 7.02
N ARG A 338 -13.51 0.39 7.40
CA ARG A 338 -13.71 1.42 8.44
C ARG A 338 -14.72 2.47 7.98
N GLU A 339 -15.45 3.05 8.91
CA GLU A 339 -16.53 4.01 8.60
C GLU A 339 -16.05 5.21 7.75
N LYS A 340 -14.87 5.76 8.06
CA LYS A 340 -14.28 6.86 7.29
C LYS A 340 -14.10 6.50 5.83
N SER A 341 -13.67 5.25 5.52
CA SER A 341 -13.51 4.77 4.16
C SER A 341 -14.84 4.64 3.42
N VAL A 342 -15.88 4.15 4.12
CA VAL A 342 -17.24 4.07 3.55
C VAL A 342 -17.79 5.46 3.27
N ARG A 343 -17.65 6.41 4.21
CA ARG A 343 -18.08 7.81 4.01
C ARG A 343 -17.38 8.45 2.84
N HIS A 344 -16.06 8.36 2.78
CA HIS A 344 -15.26 8.90 1.68
C HIS A 344 -15.67 8.32 0.31
N PHE A 345 -15.87 7.02 0.23
CA PHE A 345 -16.40 6.37 -0.98
C PHE A 345 -17.78 6.94 -1.37
N MET A 346 -18.69 7.07 -0.40
CA MET A 346 -20.00 7.66 -0.66
C MET A 346 -19.90 9.12 -1.09
N ASP A 347 -18.97 9.90 -0.56
CA ASP A 347 -18.76 11.30 -0.95
C ASP A 347 -18.21 11.42 -2.37
N GLN A 348 -17.30 10.55 -2.79
CA GLN A 348 -16.83 10.49 -4.17
C GLN A 348 -17.98 10.17 -5.14
N VAL A 349 -18.80 9.17 -4.82
CA VAL A 349 -19.99 8.85 -5.62
C VAL A 349 -20.99 10.03 -5.63
N ARG A 350 -21.18 10.71 -4.48
CA ARG A 350 -22.04 11.92 -4.42
C ARG A 350 -21.53 13.03 -5.31
N ALA A 351 -20.23 13.28 -5.32
CA ALA A 351 -19.63 14.34 -6.14
C ALA A 351 -19.88 14.11 -7.63
N LEU A 352 -19.68 12.88 -8.11
CA LEU A 352 -19.93 12.51 -9.50
C LEU A 352 -21.41 12.52 -9.89
N THR A 353 -22.30 12.18 -8.94
CA THR A 353 -23.75 12.06 -9.18
C THR A 353 -24.54 13.29 -8.73
N ARG A 354 -23.90 14.47 -8.62
CA ARG A 354 -24.64 15.74 -8.35
C ARG A 354 -25.53 16.09 -9.54
N ARG A 355 -26.70 16.69 -9.27
CA ARG A 355 -27.68 17.08 -10.30
C ARG A 355 -27.15 18.09 -11.32
N ARG A 356 -26.11 18.86 -10.93
CA ARG A 356 -25.47 19.88 -11.78
C ARG A 356 -24.39 19.31 -12.70
N VAL A 357 -24.02 18.03 -12.56
CA VAL A 357 -22.99 17.41 -13.43
C VAL A 357 -23.62 17.15 -14.81
N PRO A 358 -23.11 17.76 -15.89
CA PRO A 358 -23.73 17.71 -17.21
C PRO A 358 -23.37 16.46 -18.02
N LEU A 359 -23.15 15.31 -17.36
CA LEU A 359 -22.79 14.07 -18.01
C LEU A 359 -24.03 13.28 -18.45
N LYS A 360 -23.96 12.68 -19.64
CA LYS A 360 -24.90 11.63 -20.06
C LYS A 360 -24.72 10.39 -19.17
N THR A 361 -25.75 9.53 -19.08
CA THR A 361 -25.70 8.38 -18.14
C THR A 361 -24.55 7.42 -18.42
N LYS A 362 -24.20 7.20 -19.68
CA LYS A 362 -23.08 6.34 -20.06
C LYS A 362 -21.76 6.93 -19.60
N GLU A 363 -21.51 8.19 -19.91
CA GLU A 363 -20.33 8.94 -19.46
C GLU A 363 -20.22 8.96 -17.92
N LEU A 364 -21.35 9.20 -17.23
CA LEU A 364 -21.40 9.14 -15.77
C LEU A 364 -20.97 7.76 -15.23
N ILE A 365 -21.43 6.68 -15.85
CA ILE A 365 -21.07 5.31 -15.45
C ILE A 365 -19.59 5.02 -15.73
N GLU A 366 -19.08 5.49 -16.85
CA GLU A 366 -17.65 5.40 -17.20
C GLU A 366 -16.77 6.10 -16.15
N GLU A 367 -17.18 7.26 -15.64
CA GLU A 367 -16.49 7.98 -14.56
C GLU A 367 -16.69 7.34 -13.18
N LEU A 368 -17.82 6.71 -12.91
CA LEU A 368 -18.09 6.01 -11.64
C LEU A 368 -17.34 4.69 -11.52
N ASN A 369 -17.25 3.93 -12.59
CA ASN A 369 -16.72 2.58 -12.59
C ASN A 369 -15.28 2.46 -12.01
N PRO A 370 -14.33 3.35 -12.31
CA PRO A 370 -13.01 3.33 -11.68
C PRO A 370 -13.07 3.44 -10.15
N VAL A 371 -13.96 4.29 -9.63
CA VAL A 371 -14.16 4.47 -8.18
C VAL A 371 -14.75 3.20 -7.57
N LEU A 372 -15.81 2.65 -8.19
CA LEU A 372 -16.51 1.44 -7.72
C LEU A 372 -15.57 0.23 -7.75
N ARG A 373 -14.85 0.01 -8.86
CA ARG A 373 -13.88 -1.08 -8.99
C ARG A 373 -12.74 -0.94 -7.98
N GLY A 374 -12.12 0.23 -7.88
CA GLY A 374 -11.00 0.47 -7.00
C GLY A 374 -11.34 0.16 -5.54
N TRP A 375 -12.46 0.72 -5.03
CA TRP A 375 -12.92 0.50 -3.67
C TRP A 375 -13.44 -0.93 -3.45
N GLY A 376 -14.24 -1.45 -4.39
CA GLY A 376 -14.79 -2.80 -4.32
C GLY A 376 -13.72 -3.88 -4.32
N HIS A 377 -12.71 -3.78 -5.19
CA HIS A 377 -11.59 -4.74 -5.22
C HIS A 377 -10.71 -4.69 -3.97
N HIS A 378 -10.56 -3.52 -3.33
CA HIS A 378 -9.83 -3.42 -2.08
C HIS A 378 -10.53 -4.23 -0.99
N TYR A 379 -11.86 -4.13 -0.86
CA TYR A 379 -12.62 -4.73 0.23
C TYR A 379 -13.31 -6.07 -0.07
N LYS A 380 -13.31 -6.57 -1.31
CA LYS A 380 -14.07 -7.77 -1.72
C LYS A 380 -13.84 -9.05 -0.92
N ARG A 381 -12.74 -9.13 -0.17
CA ARG A 381 -12.41 -10.28 0.69
C ARG A 381 -12.80 -10.09 2.16
N ALA A 382 -13.28 -8.92 2.54
CA ALA A 382 -13.81 -8.64 3.85
C ALA A 382 -15.28 -9.10 3.98
N GLN A 383 -15.85 -9.05 5.19
CA GLN A 383 -17.26 -9.36 5.43
C GLN A 383 -18.15 -8.21 4.95
N VAL A 384 -18.25 -8.02 3.65
CA VAL A 384 -18.89 -6.84 3.02
C VAL A 384 -20.20 -7.13 2.29
N ARG A 385 -20.67 -8.37 2.21
CA ARG A 385 -21.85 -8.73 1.40
C ARG A 385 -23.06 -7.84 1.69
N LYS A 386 -23.43 -7.68 2.97
CA LYS A 386 -24.55 -6.81 3.37
C LYS A 386 -24.30 -5.33 3.04
N LEU A 387 -23.07 -4.87 3.21
CA LEU A 387 -22.67 -3.49 2.91
C LEU A 387 -22.72 -3.23 1.39
N PHE A 388 -22.16 -4.12 0.59
CA PHE A 388 -22.13 -4.01 -0.87
C PHE A 388 -23.55 -3.97 -1.44
N HIS A 389 -24.42 -4.88 -1.00
CA HIS A 389 -25.83 -4.86 -1.41
C HIS A 389 -26.53 -3.52 -1.11
N ARG A 390 -26.32 -2.98 0.09
CA ARG A 390 -26.86 -1.67 0.47
C ARG A 390 -26.27 -0.54 -0.40
N LEU A 391 -24.98 -0.59 -0.69
CA LEU A 391 -24.29 0.42 -1.51
C LEU A 391 -24.74 0.34 -2.98
N ASP A 392 -24.87 -0.84 -3.57
CA ASP A 392 -25.37 -1.02 -4.94
C ASP A 392 -26.75 -0.40 -5.09
N GLY A 393 -27.69 -0.72 -4.19
CA GLY A 393 -29.02 -0.10 -4.22
C GLY A 393 -28.99 1.42 -4.01
N TRP A 394 -28.06 1.94 -3.20
CA TRP A 394 -27.87 3.38 -3.02
C TRP A 394 -27.28 4.04 -4.27
N ILE A 395 -26.30 3.41 -4.95
CA ILE A 395 -25.70 3.91 -6.20
C ILE A 395 -26.74 4.01 -7.31
N LEU A 396 -27.57 2.97 -7.46
CA LEU A 396 -28.68 2.98 -8.43
C LEU A 396 -29.63 4.17 -8.21
N ARG A 397 -30.02 4.39 -6.92
CA ARG A 397 -30.87 5.56 -6.56
C ARG A 397 -30.17 6.89 -6.90
N ARG A 398 -28.86 6.99 -6.68
CA ARG A 398 -28.09 8.20 -7.01
C ARG A 398 -28.09 8.48 -8.51
N ILE A 399 -27.80 7.46 -9.34
CA ILE A 399 -27.78 7.59 -10.82
C ILE A 399 -29.17 8.00 -11.34
N ARG A 400 -30.24 7.38 -10.84
CA ARG A 400 -31.61 7.71 -11.23
C ARG A 400 -31.99 9.13 -10.79
N SER A 401 -31.66 9.52 -9.57
CA SER A 401 -31.95 10.85 -9.02
C SER A 401 -31.21 11.99 -9.74
N GLN A 402 -30.01 11.76 -10.23
CA GLN A 402 -29.23 12.77 -10.98
C GLN A 402 -29.99 13.24 -12.21
N ARG A 403 -30.64 12.35 -12.96
CA ARG A 403 -31.35 12.67 -14.21
C ARG A 403 -32.79 13.08 -13.98
N PHE A 404 -33.53 12.34 -13.09
CA PHE A 404 -34.98 12.52 -12.93
C PHE A 404 -35.36 13.47 -11.79
N LYS A 405 -34.40 14.08 -11.14
CA LYS A 405 -34.57 15.05 -10.03
C LYS A 405 -35.44 14.54 -8.85
N ARG A 406 -35.83 13.27 -8.84
CA ARG A 406 -36.66 12.63 -7.80
C ARG A 406 -35.80 11.57 -7.06
N TRP A 407 -35.91 11.56 -5.72
CA TRP A 407 -35.16 10.61 -4.90
C TRP A 407 -35.86 9.25 -4.76
N ARG A 408 -37.20 9.24 -4.72
CA ARG A 408 -37.98 8.01 -4.59
C ARG A 408 -38.33 7.48 -5.99
N ASN A 409 -38.24 6.20 -6.21
CA ASN A 409 -38.71 5.39 -7.36
C ASN A 409 -38.78 6.07 -8.75
N GLY A 410 -38.21 7.29 -8.90
CA GLY A 410 -38.14 7.98 -10.17
C GLY A 410 -37.16 7.30 -11.11
N GLY A 411 -37.58 7.02 -12.34
CA GLY A 411 -36.69 6.55 -13.40
C GLY A 411 -36.35 5.06 -13.40
N TRP A 412 -36.93 4.25 -12.50
CA TRP A 412 -36.65 2.81 -12.48
C TRP A 412 -37.19 2.09 -13.73
N ARG A 413 -38.34 2.56 -14.30
CA ARG A 413 -38.90 2.01 -15.55
C ARG A 413 -38.05 2.38 -16.77
N GLN A 414 -37.58 3.65 -16.85
CA GLN A 414 -36.71 4.09 -17.96
C GLN A 414 -35.27 3.58 -17.83
N ARG A 415 -34.83 3.27 -16.61
CA ARG A 415 -33.49 2.78 -16.30
C ARG A 415 -33.53 1.60 -15.33
N PRO A 416 -34.03 0.47 -15.80
CA PRO A 416 -34.00 -0.77 -15.02
C PRO A 416 -32.56 -1.19 -14.74
N GLU A 417 -32.39 -2.03 -13.73
CA GLU A 417 -31.07 -2.52 -13.34
C GLU A 417 -30.37 -3.28 -14.48
N THR A 418 -31.14 -4.04 -15.27
CA THR A 418 -30.67 -4.75 -16.45
C THR A 418 -30.01 -3.82 -17.47
N LYS A 419 -30.57 -2.63 -17.69
CA LYS A 419 -30.01 -1.61 -18.58
C LYS A 419 -28.75 -0.98 -18.01
N LEU A 420 -28.74 -0.65 -16.70
CA LEU A 420 -27.59 0.01 -16.06
C LEU A 420 -26.40 -0.95 -15.94
N TYR A 421 -26.62 -2.19 -15.53
CA TYR A 421 -25.55 -3.19 -15.38
C TYR A 421 -25.17 -3.83 -16.73
N GLY A 422 -26.14 -4.17 -17.58
CA GLY A 422 -25.92 -4.84 -18.85
C GLY A 422 -25.46 -3.90 -19.96
N GLU A 423 -26.32 -2.93 -20.37
CA GLU A 423 -26.04 -2.07 -21.53
C GLU A 423 -24.97 -0.99 -21.21
N TYR A 424 -25.04 -0.35 -20.04
CA TYR A 424 -24.11 0.72 -19.67
C TYR A 424 -22.90 0.23 -18.87
N GLY A 425 -22.86 -1.06 -18.52
CA GLY A 425 -21.70 -1.68 -17.88
C GLY A 425 -21.39 -1.14 -16.47
N LEU A 426 -22.41 -0.71 -15.70
CA LEU A 426 -22.22 -0.30 -14.32
C LEU A 426 -21.62 -1.43 -13.49
N VAL A 427 -20.61 -1.14 -12.70
CA VAL A 427 -20.00 -2.13 -11.81
C VAL A 427 -20.94 -2.47 -10.65
N ASN A 428 -21.25 -3.76 -10.48
CA ASN A 428 -21.95 -4.30 -9.34
C ASN A 428 -20.95 -4.75 -8.28
N LEU A 429 -20.98 -4.15 -7.09
CA LEU A 429 -20.03 -4.45 -6.01
C LEU A 429 -20.19 -5.90 -5.50
N ILE A 430 -21.42 -6.40 -5.42
CA ILE A 430 -21.67 -7.79 -4.99
C ILE A 430 -20.98 -8.80 -5.90
N GLN A 431 -20.98 -8.57 -7.22
CA GLN A 431 -20.35 -9.45 -8.19
C GLN A 431 -18.81 -9.47 -8.11
N LEU A 432 -18.21 -8.46 -7.45
CA LEU A 432 -16.77 -8.44 -7.20
C LEU A 432 -16.36 -9.41 -6.08
N ILE A 433 -17.29 -9.85 -5.23
CA ILE A 433 -17.00 -10.79 -4.15
C ILE A 433 -16.69 -12.15 -4.76
N PRO A 434 -15.52 -12.76 -4.47
CA PRO A 434 -15.20 -14.08 -4.98
C PRO A 434 -16.29 -15.09 -4.57
N SER A 435 -16.81 -15.87 -5.52
CA SER A 435 -17.62 -17.03 -5.21
C SER A 435 -16.75 -18.01 -4.40
N ILE A 436 -17.21 -18.37 -3.21
CA ILE A 436 -16.60 -19.49 -2.48
C ILE A 436 -16.96 -20.72 -3.31
N ALA A 437 -15.98 -21.27 -4.05
CA ALA A 437 -16.17 -22.59 -4.65
C ALA A 437 -16.63 -23.52 -3.53
N PRO A 438 -17.70 -24.29 -3.72
CA PRO A 438 -18.13 -25.26 -2.71
C PRO A 438 -16.92 -26.13 -2.39
N ARG A 439 -16.52 -26.18 -1.11
CA ARG A 439 -15.54 -27.18 -0.67
C ARG A 439 -16.10 -28.51 -1.16
N LYS A 440 -15.39 -29.20 -2.08
CA LYS A 440 -15.66 -30.59 -2.36
C LYS A 440 -15.71 -31.25 -0.99
N ARG A 441 -16.89 -31.69 -0.56
CA ARG A 441 -16.97 -32.63 0.54
C ARG A 441 -16.17 -33.82 0.06
N GLU A 442 -15.01 -34.06 0.62
CA GLU A 442 -14.40 -35.36 0.58
C GLU A 442 -15.45 -36.28 1.21
N SER A 443 -16.16 -36.98 0.35
CA SER A 443 -16.97 -38.10 0.78
C SER A 443 -15.98 -39.10 1.36
N SER A 444 -15.92 -39.18 2.68
CA SER A 444 -15.31 -40.29 3.36
C SER A 444 -16.16 -41.52 3.03
N CYS A 445 -15.95 -42.10 1.88
CA CYS A 445 -16.36 -43.49 1.60
C CYS A 445 -15.56 -44.38 2.54
N LYS A 446 -16.20 -44.91 3.58
CA LYS A 446 -15.70 -46.08 4.27
C LYS A 446 -15.43 -47.17 3.23
N PRO A 447 -14.32 -47.89 3.30
CA PRO A 447 -14.06 -48.98 2.40
C PRO A 447 -15.10 -50.09 2.66
N CYS A 448 -16.00 -50.32 1.75
CA CYS A 448 -16.78 -51.55 1.72
C CYS A 448 -15.88 -52.66 1.23
N ALA A 449 -15.54 -53.59 2.14
CA ALA A 449 -14.94 -54.85 1.76
C ALA A 449 -15.92 -55.70 0.96
N GLY A 450 -15.51 -56.18 -0.17
CA GLY A 450 -16.17 -57.34 -0.82
C GLY A 450 -16.36 -57.26 -2.32
N LYS A 451 -15.56 -58.10 -2.97
CA LYS A 451 -15.76 -58.81 -4.24
C LYS A 451 -15.34 -58.15 -5.54
N LEU A 452 -14.30 -58.77 -6.10
CA LEU A 452 -13.83 -58.73 -7.48
C LEU A 452 -14.96 -59.07 -8.48
N HIS A 453 -15.07 -58.29 -9.54
CA HIS A 453 -15.27 -58.80 -10.90
C HIS A 453 -14.60 -57.86 -11.90
N ALA A 454 -13.66 -58.45 -12.65
CA ALA A 454 -12.97 -57.82 -13.77
C ALA A 454 -13.92 -57.73 -14.98
N ARG A 455 -13.92 -56.59 -15.65
CA ARG A 455 -14.16 -56.53 -17.08
C ARG A 455 -13.38 -55.39 -17.71
N PHE A 456 -12.52 -55.80 -18.61
CA PHE A 456 -11.76 -54.99 -19.56
C PHE A 456 -12.70 -54.34 -20.55
N GLU A 457 -12.54 -53.05 -20.80
CA GLU A 457 -12.73 -52.50 -22.13
C GLU A 457 -11.81 -51.26 -22.32
N ARG A 458 -10.95 -51.38 -23.34
CA ARG A 458 -10.10 -50.31 -23.89
C ARG A 458 -10.97 -49.39 -24.72
N ARG A 459 -10.78 -48.10 -24.59
CA ARG A 459 -10.89 -47.17 -25.72
C ARG A 459 -10.06 -45.91 -25.53
N THR A 460 -9.04 -45.84 -26.38
CA THR A 460 -8.51 -44.73 -27.18
C THR A 460 -8.21 -43.36 -26.51
N VAL A 461 -6.94 -43.09 -26.59
CA VAL A 461 -6.22 -41.82 -26.43
C VAL A 461 -6.75 -40.76 -27.41
N ALA A 462 -7.06 -39.58 -26.90
CA ALA A 462 -7.06 -38.37 -27.70
C ALA A 462 -6.37 -37.27 -26.88
N SER A 463 -5.28 -36.79 -27.41
CA SER A 463 -4.43 -35.70 -26.92
C SER A 463 -5.19 -34.38 -26.83
N ALA A 464 -5.11 -33.72 -25.70
CA ALA A 464 -5.37 -32.27 -25.60
C ALA A 464 -4.24 -31.62 -24.82
N GLN A 465 -3.43 -30.90 -25.56
CA GLN A 465 -2.37 -30.04 -25.03
C GLN A 465 -2.93 -29.02 -24.03
N ALA A 466 -2.56 -29.14 -22.78
CA ALA A 466 -2.78 -28.12 -21.79
C ALA A 466 -1.79 -26.96 -22.05
N ARG A 467 -2.30 -25.84 -22.54
CA ARG A 467 -1.55 -24.59 -22.59
C ARG A 467 -1.36 -24.05 -21.17
N HIS A 468 -0.13 -23.99 -20.73
CA HIS A 468 0.27 -23.26 -19.54
C HIS A 468 -0.08 -21.78 -19.69
N LEU A 469 -1.10 -21.31 -19.00
CA LEU A 469 -1.35 -19.90 -18.76
C LEU A 469 -0.55 -19.48 -17.51
N ARG A 470 0.41 -18.59 -17.71
CA ARG A 470 1.26 -18.02 -16.66
C ARG A 470 0.43 -17.21 -15.64
N PRO A 471 0.77 -17.25 -14.34
CA PRO A 471 0.03 -16.53 -13.27
C PRO A 471 0.22 -14.99 -13.26
N ASP A 472 1.03 -14.43 -14.16
CA ASP A 472 1.59 -13.09 -14.00
C ASP A 472 0.68 -11.92 -14.41
N THR A 473 -0.49 -12.17 -14.99
CA THR A 473 -1.35 -11.10 -15.52
C THR A 473 -2.26 -10.43 -14.49
N CYS A 474 -2.44 -11.03 -13.30
CA CYS A 474 -3.32 -10.45 -12.26
C CYS A 474 -2.62 -9.43 -11.36
N GLU A 475 -1.32 -9.58 -11.11
CA GLU A 475 -0.55 -8.65 -10.26
C GLU A 475 -0.21 -7.34 -10.97
N ALA A 476 0.08 -7.37 -12.27
CA ALA A 476 0.31 -6.17 -13.06
C ALA A 476 -0.95 -5.26 -13.13
N ALA A 477 -2.12 -5.84 -13.11
CA ALA A 477 -3.39 -5.11 -13.08
C ALA A 477 -3.68 -4.45 -11.71
N GLU A 478 -3.18 -4.99 -10.59
CA GLU A 478 -3.31 -4.37 -9.26
C GLU A 478 -2.31 -3.21 -9.05
N GLN A 479 -1.10 -3.31 -9.59
CA GLN A 479 -0.12 -2.21 -9.59
C GLN A 479 -0.55 -1.04 -10.48
N GLY A 480 -1.21 -1.30 -11.60
CA GLY A 480 -1.82 -0.28 -12.46
C GLY A 480 -2.96 0.49 -11.76
N ARG A 481 -3.67 -0.12 -10.83
CA ARG A 481 -4.80 0.48 -10.07
C ARG A 481 -4.35 1.41 -8.95
N TRP A 482 -3.23 1.14 -8.27
CA TRP A 482 -2.61 2.09 -7.34
C TRP A 482 -2.12 3.35 -8.06
N ARG A 483 -1.62 3.19 -9.30
CA ARG A 483 -1.23 4.30 -10.17
C ARG A 483 -2.45 5.15 -10.60
N HIS A 484 -3.62 4.53 -10.77
CA HIS A 484 -4.85 5.24 -11.13
C HIS A 484 -5.41 6.06 -9.95
N TRP A 485 -5.33 5.57 -8.71
CA TRP A 485 -5.70 6.30 -7.50
C TRP A 485 -4.78 7.50 -7.25
N ARG A 486 -3.46 7.34 -7.38
CA ARG A 486 -2.53 8.47 -7.40
C ARG A 486 -2.88 9.46 -8.50
N ARG A 487 -3.23 9.02 -9.70
CA ARG A 487 -3.55 9.87 -10.87
C ARG A 487 -4.76 10.77 -10.65
N LYS A 488 -5.82 10.33 -9.96
CA LYS A 488 -7.03 11.11 -9.71
C LYS A 488 -6.81 12.15 -8.60
N TRP A 489 -6.01 11.85 -7.60
CA TRP A 489 -5.59 12.78 -6.55
C TRP A 489 -4.78 13.96 -7.09
N TRP A 490 -4.02 13.74 -8.18
CA TRP A 490 -3.20 14.77 -8.82
C TRP A 490 -4.01 15.70 -9.76
N ARG A 491 -5.22 15.33 -10.20
CA ARG A 491 -6.08 16.13 -11.05
C ARG A 491 -6.99 17.11 -10.29
N GLU A 492 -7.33 16.84 -9.05
CA GLU A 492 -8.31 17.63 -8.28
C GLU A 492 -7.66 18.76 -7.45
N GLY A 493 -6.38 19.06 -7.66
CA GLY A 493 -5.68 20.23 -7.12
C GLY A 493 -5.79 21.45 -8.04
N ARG A 494 -6.88 21.59 -8.82
CA ARG A 494 -7.23 22.80 -9.53
C ARG A 494 -8.40 23.50 -8.90
#